data_4b0624f873c2958e40b3a39346fde265
#
_entry.id   4b0624f873c2958e40b3a39346fde265
#
_cell.length_a   1.000
_cell.length_b   1.000
_cell.length_c   1.000
_cell.angle_alpha   90.00
_cell.angle_beta   90.00
_cell.angle_gamma   90.00
#
_symmetry.space_group_name_H-M   'P 1'
#
loop_
_entity.id
_entity.type
_entity.pdbx_description
1 polymer ?
#
loop_
_entity_poly.entity_id
_entity_poly.type
_entity_poly.pdbx_seq_one_letter_code
_entity_poly.pdbx_strand_id
1 'polypeptide(L)'
;NFAAIDAALNHLHRVDVPDAVTSKFEMKPPVSENAPDFVRRITGRIIAGHGDELPVSAIPADGTWPLGTAAFEKRNLALEIPVWDADLCIHCGKCP
;
A
#
# COMPACT_ATOMS: atom_id res chain seq x y z
N ASN A 1 -3.27 4.84 -31.15
CA ASN A 1 -4.03 5.26 -29.95
C ASN A 1 -5.52 5.48 -30.21
N PHE A 2 -5.93 6.02 -31.38
CA PHE A 2 -7.36 6.19 -31.72
C PHE A 2 -8.11 4.86 -31.80
N ALA A 3 -7.52 3.84 -32.38
CA ALA A 3 -8.11 2.49 -32.42
C ALA A 3 -8.38 1.92 -31.02
N ALA A 4 -7.56 2.23 -30.02
CA ALA A 4 -7.80 1.81 -28.64
C ALA A 4 -8.98 2.55 -27.99
N ILE A 5 -9.16 3.82 -28.33
CA ILE A 5 -10.29 4.63 -27.87
C ILE A 5 -11.59 4.10 -28.48
N ASP A 6 -11.59 3.85 -29.78
CA ASP A 6 -12.77 3.32 -30.47
C ASP A 6 -13.13 1.89 -29.99
N ALA A 7 -12.11 1.07 -29.71
CA ALA A 7 -12.31 -0.27 -29.18
C ALA A 7 -12.84 -0.28 -27.72
N ALA A 8 -12.56 0.76 -26.93
CA ALA A 8 -13.00 0.82 -25.52
C ALA A 8 -14.50 0.69 -25.38
N LEU A 9 -15.30 1.33 -26.24
CA LEU A 9 -16.75 1.26 -26.23
C LEU A 9 -17.26 -0.16 -26.56
N ASN A 10 -16.57 -0.87 -27.45
CA ASN A 10 -16.95 -2.22 -27.86
C ASN A 10 -16.62 -3.29 -26.80
N HIS A 11 -15.78 -2.92 -25.82
CA HIS A 11 -15.37 -3.80 -24.72
C HIS A 11 -16.03 -3.45 -23.38
N LEU A 12 -17.03 -2.58 -23.39
CA LEU A 12 -17.84 -2.34 -22.19
C LEU A 12 -18.82 -3.49 -21.97
N HIS A 13 -18.77 -4.05 -20.79
CA HIS A 13 -19.69 -5.10 -20.36
C HIS A 13 -20.49 -4.64 -19.15
N ARG A 14 -21.79 -4.92 -19.19
CA ARG A 14 -22.65 -4.70 -18.02
C ARG A 14 -22.33 -5.76 -16.97
N VAL A 15 -22.07 -5.32 -15.75
CA VAL A 15 -21.88 -6.20 -14.57
C VAL A 15 -23.07 -5.98 -13.64
N ASP A 16 -23.77 -7.03 -13.30
CA ASP A 16 -24.85 -6.98 -12.32
C ASP A 16 -24.22 -6.95 -10.92
N VAL A 17 -24.46 -5.86 -10.22
CA VAL A 17 -23.97 -5.68 -8.84
C VAL A 17 -25.10 -6.11 -7.89
N PRO A 18 -24.87 -7.07 -7.00
CA PRO A 18 -25.87 -7.48 -6.02
C PRO A 18 -26.19 -6.34 -5.03
N ASP A 19 -27.44 -6.28 -4.59
CA ASP A 19 -27.93 -5.23 -3.66
C ASP A 19 -27.31 -5.34 -2.26
N ALA A 20 -26.69 -6.47 -1.94
CA ALA A 20 -26.04 -6.72 -0.64
C ALA A 20 -24.61 -7.20 -0.81
N VAL A 21 -23.75 -6.85 0.14
CA VAL A 21 -22.38 -7.35 0.21
C VAL A 21 -22.40 -8.84 0.52
N THR A 22 -21.98 -9.66 -0.44
CA THR A 22 -21.94 -11.13 -0.30
C THR A 22 -20.52 -11.68 -0.15
N SER A 23 -19.51 -10.82 -0.29
CA SER A 23 -18.10 -11.21 -0.13
C SER A 23 -17.77 -11.55 1.31
N LYS A 24 -17.03 -12.64 1.49
CA LYS A 24 -16.43 -13.04 2.77
C LYS A 24 -14.97 -12.54 2.90
N PHE A 25 -14.49 -11.86 1.86
CA PHE A 25 -13.14 -11.32 1.89
C PHE A 25 -13.15 -9.94 2.56
N GLU A 26 -12.34 -9.82 3.58
CA GLU A 26 -12.06 -8.54 4.23
C GLU A 26 -10.68 -8.03 3.79
N MET A 27 -10.56 -6.72 3.65
CA MET A 27 -9.25 -6.12 3.40
C MET A 27 -8.37 -6.30 4.63
N LYS A 28 -7.14 -6.75 4.41
CA LYS A 28 -6.15 -6.81 5.49
C LYS A 28 -5.84 -5.39 5.98
N PRO A 29 -5.57 -5.22 7.28
CA PRO A 29 -5.18 -3.92 7.79
C PRO A 29 -3.92 -3.41 7.07
N PRO A 30 -3.80 -2.09 6.84
CA PRO A 30 -2.70 -1.49 6.07
C PRO A 30 -1.33 -1.68 6.72
N VAL A 31 -1.31 -1.91 8.03
CA VAL A 31 -0.11 -2.20 8.81
C VAL A 31 -0.32 -3.42 9.69
N SER A 32 0.77 -4.09 10.07
CA SER A 32 0.71 -5.26 10.95
C SER A 32 0.12 -4.91 12.33
N GLU A 33 -0.66 -5.82 12.90
CA GLU A 33 -1.19 -5.70 14.27
C GLU A 33 -0.06 -5.60 15.33
N ASN A 34 1.10 -6.18 15.03
CA ASN A 34 2.28 -6.13 15.89
C ASN A 34 3.12 -4.86 15.72
N ALA A 35 2.70 -3.92 14.87
CA ALA A 35 3.39 -2.66 14.70
C ALA A 35 3.27 -1.77 15.96
N PRO A 36 4.23 -0.87 16.21
CA PRO A 36 4.15 0.11 17.29
C PRO A 36 2.85 0.90 17.26
N ASP A 37 2.41 1.37 18.41
CA ASP A 37 1.12 2.07 18.57
C ASP A 37 1.00 3.28 17.63
N PHE A 38 2.05 4.09 17.51
CA PHE A 38 2.07 5.22 16.59
C PHE A 38 1.83 4.78 15.14
N VAL A 39 2.49 3.69 14.71
CA VAL A 39 2.33 3.16 13.35
C VAL A 39 0.89 2.69 13.12
N ARG A 40 0.31 1.98 14.06
CA ARG A 40 -1.08 1.49 13.93
C ARG A 40 -2.10 2.62 13.89
N ARG A 41 -1.95 3.60 14.79
CA ARG A 41 -2.95 4.65 15.00
C ARG A 41 -2.80 5.81 14.02
N ILE A 42 -1.59 6.16 13.63
CA ILE A 42 -1.31 7.30 12.77
C ILE A 42 -0.96 6.85 11.35
N THR A 43 0.17 6.16 11.18
CA THR A 43 0.65 5.73 9.86
C THR A 43 -0.38 4.84 9.16
N GLY A 44 -0.96 3.88 9.87
CA GLY A 44 -1.98 2.98 9.33
C GLY A 44 -3.25 3.70 8.86
N ARG A 45 -3.70 4.74 9.59
CA ARG A 45 -4.84 5.57 9.18
C ARG A 45 -4.53 6.37 7.93
N ILE A 46 -3.33 6.94 7.85
CA ILE A 46 -2.89 7.68 6.65
C ILE A 46 -2.81 6.75 5.44
N ILE A 47 -2.21 5.56 5.58
CA ILE A 47 -2.11 4.58 4.49
C ILE A 47 -3.50 4.10 4.05
N ALA A 48 -4.44 3.96 4.97
CA ALA A 48 -5.83 3.61 4.66
C ALA A 48 -6.63 4.71 3.95
N GLY A 49 -6.06 5.92 3.77
CA GLY A 49 -6.74 7.05 3.17
C GLY A 49 -7.62 7.86 4.13
N HIS A 50 -7.47 7.64 5.44
CA HIS A 50 -8.24 8.29 6.51
C HIS A 50 -7.39 9.28 7.31
N GLY A 51 -6.36 9.86 6.70
CA GLY A 51 -5.45 10.80 7.35
C GLY A 51 -6.12 12.11 7.76
N ASP A 52 -7.13 12.55 7.03
CA ASP A 52 -7.95 13.74 7.30
C ASP A 52 -8.84 13.63 8.55
N GLU A 53 -9.13 12.40 8.98
CA GLU A 53 -9.87 12.13 10.22
C GLU A 53 -8.98 12.26 11.48
N LEU A 54 -7.66 12.33 11.31
CA LEU A 54 -6.74 12.45 12.43
C LEU A 54 -6.76 13.88 13.00
N PRO A 55 -6.90 14.05 14.34
CA PRO A 55 -6.78 15.37 14.93
C PRO A 55 -5.33 15.86 14.79
N VAL A 56 -5.15 17.18 14.65
CA VAL A 56 -3.81 17.79 14.55
C VAL A 56 -2.90 17.38 15.72
N SER A 57 -3.47 17.19 16.91
CA SER A 57 -2.74 16.75 18.10
C SER A 57 -2.22 15.31 18.03
N ALA A 58 -2.64 14.52 17.03
CA ALA A 58 -2.10 13.17 16.82
C ALA A 58 -0.68 13.19 16.23
N ILE A 59 -0.32 14.29 15.56
CA ILE A 59 1.02 14.49 15.00
C ILE A 59 1.87 15.24 16.05
N PRO A 60 3.15 14.83 16.27
CA PRO A 60 4.05 15.55 17.17
C PRO A 60 4.14 17.03 16.82
N ALA A 61 4.02 17.90 17.84
CA ALA A 61 3.96 19.36 17.65
C ALA A 61 5.22 19.96 17.03
N ASP A 62 6.36 19.29 17.20
CA ASP A 62 7.67 19.66 16.62
C ASP A 62 7.85 19.15 15.19
N GLY A 63 6.88 18.46 14.62
CA GLY A 63 6.95 17.90 13.27
C GLY A 63 7.87 16.69 13.14
N THR A 64 8.38 16.13 14.24
CA THR A 64 9.18 14.91 14.18
C THR A 64 8.33 13.70 13.89
N TRP A 65 8.94 12.71 13.23
CA TRP A 65 8.30 11.42 12.92
C TRP A 65 9.18 10.29 13.48
N PRO A 66 8.59 9.26 14.11
CA PRO A 66 9.38 8.14 14.62
C PRO A 66 10.20 7.48 13.51
N LEU A 67 11.44 7.15 13.79
CA LEU A 67 12.33 6.48 12.84
C LEU A 67 11.92 5.01 12.64
N GLY A 68 12.23 4.47 11.45
CA GLY A 68 12.03 3.06 11.16
C GLY A 68 10.58 2.65 10.87
N THR A 69 9.65 3.60 10.71
CA THR A 69 8.24 3.29 10.42
C THR A 69 8.04 2.61 9.06
N ALA A 70 8.92 2.85 8.09
CA ALA A 70 8.87 2.24 6.76
C ALA A 70 8.92 0.70 6.80
N ALA A 71 9.52 0.10 7.83
CA ALA A 71 9.54 -1.35 8.01
C ALA A 71 8.14 -1.98 8.14
N PHE A 72 7.13 -1.19 8.52
CA PHE A 72 5.75 -1.63 8.68
C PHE A 72 4.85 -1.29 7.49
N GLU A 73 5.37 -0.57 6.50
CA GLU A 73 4.61 -0.16 5.30
C GLU A 73 4.74 -1.22 4.21
N LYS A 74 3.88 -2.24 4.26
CA LYS A 74 3.85 -3.28 3.24
C LYS A 74 2.97 -2.83 2.07
N ARG A 75 3.58 -2.38 0.99
CA ARG A 75 2.84 -1.93 -0.20
C ARG A 75 2.56 -3.05 -1.19
N ASN A 76 3.36 -4.11 -1.21
CA ASN A 76 3.26 -5.26 -2.15
C ASN A 76 3.04 -4.83 -3.62
N LEU A 77 3.75 -3.80 -4.07
CA LEU A 77 3.57 -3.23 -5.40
C LEU A 77 4.24 -4.05 -6.50
N ALA A 78 5.29 -4.78 -6.17
CA ALA A 78 6.02 -5.61 -7.11
C ALA A 78 5.48 -7.03 -7.11
N LEU A 79 5.21 -7.58 -8.31
CA LEU A 79 4.85 -8.99 -8.48
C LEU A 79 6.07 -9.89 -8.25
N GLU A 80 7.25 -9.42 -8.68
CA GLU A 80 8.52 -10.10 -8.51
C GLU A 80 9.54 -9.10 -7.97
N ILE A 81 10.37 -9.54 -7.05
CA ILE A 81 11.47 -8.75 -6.50
C ILE A 81 12.78 -9.50 -6.70
N PRO A 82 13.89 -8.82 -7.01
CA PRO A 82 15.19 -9.44 -7.05
C PRO A 82 15.61 -9.89 -5.64
N VAL A 83 16.15 -11.08 -5.55
CA VAL A 83 16.75 -11.61 -4.31
C VAL A 83 18.27 -11.55 -4.47
N TRP A 84 18.93 -10.85 -3.57
CA TRP A 84 20.38 -10.81 -3.54
C TRP A 84 20.92 -12.13 -3.00
N ASP A 85 21.82 -12.77 -3.77
CA ASP A 85 22.49 -14.00 -3.41
C ASP A 85 23.94 -13.70 -3.06
N ALA A 86 24.31 -13.92 -1.80
CA ALA A 86 25.64 -13.64 -1.28
C ALA A 86 26.72 -14.52 -1.92
N ASP A 87 26.39 -15.77 -2.26
CA ASP A 87 27.33 -16.73 -2.81
C ASP A 87 27.66 -16.46 -4.28
N LEU A 88 26.73 -15.82 -5.00
CA LEU A 88 26.91 -15.40 -6.39
C LEU A 88 27.42 -13.97 -6.53
N CYS A 89 27.38 -13.19 -5.47
CA CYS A 89 27.72 -11.78 -5.50
C CYS A 89 29.24 -11.56 -5.58
N ILE A 90 29.70 -10.89 -6.63
CA ILE A 90 31.11 -10.49 -6.83
C ILE A 90 31.45 -9.10 -6.28
N HIS A 91 30.56 -8.48 -5.51
CA HIS A 91 30.73 -7.15 -4.91
C HIS A 91 31.10 -6.04 -5.93
N CYS A 92 30.63 -6.11 -7.17
CA CYS A 92 30.96 -5.13 -8.20
C CYS A 92 30.25 -3.77 -8.04
N GLY A 93 29.27 -3.63 -7.13
CA GLY A 93 28.53 -2.39 -6.86
C GLY A 93 27.61 -1.91 -8.00
N LYS A 94 27.24 -2.79 -8.96
CA LYS A 94 26.40 -2.44 -10.10
C LYS A 94 24.91 -2.69 -9.89
N CYS A 95 24.48 -3.13 -8.71
CA CYS A 95 23.07 -3.24 -8.35
C CYS A 95 22.63 -1.90 -7.74
N PRO A 96 21.86 -1.05 -8.42
CA PRO A 96 21.29 0.16 -7.83
C PRO A 96 20.14 -0.16 -6.88
#